data_e979b6bbd97223aa5e039dd9ed497b72
#
_entry.id   e979b6bbd97223aa5e039dd9ed497b72
#
_cell.length_a   1.000
_cell.length_b   1.000
_cell.length_c   1.000
_cell.angle_alpha   90.00
_cell.angle_beta   90.00
_cell.angle_gamma   90.00
#
_symmetry.space_group_name_H-M   'P 1'
#
loop_
_entity.id
_entity.type
_entity.pdbx_description
1 polymer ?
#
loop_
_entity_poly.entity_id
_entity_poly.type
_entity_poly.pdbx_seq_one_letter_code
_entity_poly.pdbx_strand_id
1 'polypeptide(L)'
;MNKLKTIYLSLLFFLAMNMMGGVNAMAENYPYRSDYLWLTVPDHADWLYRTGEQAKVEVSFYKYGIPRDGEVKYEIGDDMLKADKQGSFKLKNGRAIVNIGTRKTPGFRDLRLSYQLDGKTYQHHIKVGFSVDKIQPYTQEPKDFDSFWQKAKDELKNVPLSY
;
A
#
# COMPACT_ATOMS: atom_id res chain seq x y z
N MET A 1 -64.01 15.12 -19.89
CA MET A 1 -63.16 14.37 -18.99
C MET A 1 -61.78 15.06 -18.98
N ASN A 2 -61.39 15.51 -17.80
CA ASN A 2 -60.61 16.71 -17.56
C ASN A 2 -59.15 16.67 -18.08
N LYS A 3 -58.78 17.56 -18.98
CA LYS A 3 -57.40 17.83 -19.39
C LYS A 3 -56.45 18.01 -18.18
N LEU A 4 -56.98 18.55 -17.08
CA LEU A 4 -56.22 18.73 -15.82
C LEU A 4 -55.82 17.40 -15.19
N LYS A 5 -56.67 16.36 -15.19
CA LYS A 5 -56.34 15.02 -14.68
C LYS A 5 -55.27 14.33 -15.49
N THR A 6 -55.27 14.53 -16.81
CA THR A 6 -54.25 13.95 -17.71
C THR A 6 -52.89 14.59 -17.46
N ILE A 7 -52.86 15.92 -17.22
CA ILE A 7 -51.61 16.66 -16.93
C ILE A 7 -51.05 16.19 -15.55
N TYR A 8 -51.91 16.06 -14.56
CA TYR A 8 -51.45 15.55 -13.24
C TYR A 8 -50.94 14.11 -13.33
N LEU A 9 -51.57 13.25 -14.09
CA LEU A 9 -51.15 11.86 -14.26
C LEU A 9 -49.82 11.75 -14.99
N SER A 10 -49.59 12.58 -16.03
CA SER A 10 -48.32 12.63 -16.73
C SER A 10 -47.18 13.21 -15.89
N LEU A 11 -47.48 14.21 -15.06
CA LEU A 11 -46.49 14.78 -14.10
C LEU A 11 -46.09 13.78 -13.06
N LEU A 12 -47.05 13.00 -12.51
CA LEU A 12 -46.80 11.94 -11.53
C LEU A 12 -45.97 10.79 -12.11
N PHE A 13 -46.24 10.46 -13.40
CA PHE A 13 -45.48 9.44 -14.11
C PHE A 13 -44.04 9.87 -14.36
N PHE A 14 -43.83 11.16 -14.71
CA PHE A 14 -42.48 11.73 -14.88
C PHE A 14 -41.71 11.80 -13.57
N LEU A 15 -42.39 12.12 -12.45
CA LEU A 15 -41.79 12.15 -11.11
C LEU A 15 -41.41 10.73 -10.63
N ALA A 16 -42.29 9.75 -10.92
CA ALA A 16 -42.00 8.33 -10.60
C ALA A 16 -40.86 7.76 -11.42
N MET A 17 -40.73 8.12 -12.71
CA MET A 17 -39.60 7.71 -13.52
C MET A 17 -38.27 8.29 -13.04
N ASN A 18 -38.26 9.52 -12.51
CA ASN A 18 -37.04 10.10 -11.95
C ASN A 18 -36.67 9.48 -10.59
N MET A 19 -37.62 8.92 -9.84
CA MET A 19 -37.32 8.18 -8.62
C MET A 19 -36.84 6.74 -8.87
N MET A 20 -37.15 6.14 -10.00
CA MET A 20 -36.66 4.82 -10.41
C MET A 20 -35.33 4.87 -11.17
N GLY A 21 -34.89 6.05 -11.58
CA GLY A 21 -33.65 6.27 -12.33
C GLY A 21 -32.43 6.53 -11.48
N GLY A 22 -32.41 6.12 -10.23
CA GLY A 22 -31.16 5.84 -9.52
C GLY A 22 -30.54 4.59 -10.09
N VAL A 23 -30.11 4.64 -11.35
CA VAL A 23 -29.15 3.67 -11.86
C VAL A 23 -27.90 3.91 -10.99
N ASN A 24 -27.78 3.14 -9.91
CA ASN A 24 -26.46 2.79 -9.45
C ASN A 24 -25.79 2.17 -10.67
N ALA A 25 -25.17 3.00 -11.48
CA ALA A 25 -24.15 2.55 -12.39
C ALA A 25 -23.09 1.97 -11.47
N MET A 26 -23.29 0.73 -11.09
CA MET A 26 -22.29 -0.11 -10.49
C MET A 26 -21.14 -0.13 -11.48
N ALA A 27 -20.16 0.69 -11.22
CA ALA A 27 -18.87 0.60 -11.86
C ALA A 27 -18.17 -0.67 -11.36
N GLU A 28 -18.92 -1.78 -11.30
CA GLU A 28 -18.46 -3.07 -10.76
C GLU A 28 -17.38 -3.74 -11.62
N ASN A 29 -17.15 -3.25 -12.82
CA ASN A 29 -16.20 -3.86 -13.75
C ASN A 29 -15.07 -2.94 -14.21
N TYR A 30 -14.90 -1.77 -13.61
CA TYR A 30 -13.69 -1.00 -13.86
C TYR A 30 -12.58 -1.45 -12.92
N PRO A 31 -11.33 -1.55 -13.44
CA PRO A 31 -10.19 -1.80 -12.59
C PRO A 31 -10.24 -0.80 -11.43
N TYR A 32 -10.06 -1.33 -10.23
CA TYR A 32 -10.16 -0.63 -8.96
C TYR A 32 -9.50 0.75 -9.04
N ARG A 33 -10.27 1.82 -9.04
CA ARG A 33 -9.76 3.18 -9.01
C ARG A 33 -9.67 3.62 -7.55
N SER A 34 -8.48 3.72 -7.06
CA SER A 34 -8.26 4.36 -5.76
C SER A 34 -8.59 5.85 -5.87
N ASP A 35 -9.38 6.36 -4.93
CA ASP A 35 -9.69 7.78 -4.80
C ASP A 35 -8.56 8.56 -4.10
N TYR A 36 -7.51 7.89 -3.68
CA TYR A 36 -6.33 8.46 -3.03
C TYR A 36 -5.03 7.87 -3.58
N LEU A 37 -3.96 8.62 -3.40
CA LEU A 37 -2.62 8.23 -3.79
C LEU A 37 -1.64 8.63 -2.67
N TRP A 38 -0.88 7.67 -2.17
CA TRP A 38 0.37 7.92 -1.51
C TRP A 38 1.49 7.89 -2.54
N LEU A 39 2.35 8.89 -2.52
CA LEU A 39 3.59 8.92 -3.28
C LEU A 39 4.74 9.04 -2.31
N THR A 40 5.72 8.15 -2.43
CA THR A 40 6.91 8.13 -1.59
C THR A 40 8.15 8.06 -2.48
N VAL A 41 9.03 9.03 -2.29
CA VAL A 41 10.26 9.17 -3.09
C VAL A 41 11.44 9.23 -2.13
N PRO A 42 12.30 8.20 -2.11
CA PRO A 42 13.51 8.21 -1.31
C PRO A 42 14.56 9.17 -1.90
N ASP A 43 15.49 9.61 -1.08
CA ASP A 43 16.65 10.37 -1.52
C ASP A 43 17.68 9.50 -2.29
N HIS A 44 17.54 8.17 -2.23
CA HIS A 44 18.25 7.20 -3.08
C HIS A 44 17.25 6.48 -4.00
N ALA A 45 17.43 6.59 -5.30
CA ALA A 45 16.48 6.08 -6.30
C ALA A 45 16.27 4.54 -6.25
N ASP A 46 17.24 3.80 -5.76
CA ASP A 46 17.21 2.35 -5.61
C ASP A 46 16.66 1.89 -4.23
N TRP A 47 16.30 2.82 -3.32
CA TRP A 47 15.88 2.54 -1.95
C TRP A 47 16.93 1.86 -1.07
N LEU A 48 18.20 1.89 -1.49
CA LEU A 48 19.30 1.23 -0.83
C LEU A 48 20.27 2.24 -0.22
N TYR A 49 20.71 1.96 0.98
CA TYR A 49 21.60 2.78 1.79
C TYR A 49 22.74 1.92 2.34
N ARG A 50 23.83 2.57 2.71
CA ARG A 50 24.88 1.90 3.47
C ARG A 50 24.52 1.86 4.95
N THR A 51 25.01 0.86 5.67
CA THR A 51 24.93 0.85 7.14
C THR A 51 25.57 2.13 7.72
N GLY A 52 24.88 2.79 8.65
CA GLY A 52 25.28 4.09 9.21
C GLY A 52 24.76 5.32 8.46
N GLU A 53 24.32 5.17 7.23
CA GLU A 53 23.73 6.25 6.43
C GLU A 53 22.32 6.59 6.90
N GLN A 54 21.88 7.84 6.69
CA GLN A 54 20.54 8.31 7.05
C GLN A 54 19.61 8.22 5.84
N ALA A 55 18.55 7.43 5.93
CA ALA A 55 17.53 7.33 4.90
C ALA A 55 16.46 8.41 5.09
N LYS A 56 16.15 9.15 4.03
CA LYS A 56 15.08 10.15 3.99
C LYS A 56 14.12 9.83 2.86
N VAL A 57 12.85 10.09 3.08
CA VAL A 57 11.80 9.87 2.09
C VAL A 57 10.88 11.07 2.04
N GLU A 58 10.65 11.63 0.86
CA GLU A 58 9.57 12.55 0.63
C GLU A 58 8.26 11.74 0.57
N VAL A 59 7.29 12.14 1.36
CA VAL A 59 5.97 11.55 1.43
C VAL A 59 4.95 12.55 0.93
N SER A 60 4.09 12.14 0.00
CA SER A 60 2.99 12.96 -0.49
C SER A 60 1.68 12.20 -0.43
N PHE A 61 0.58 12.92 -0.15
CA PHE A 61 -0.76 12.37 -0.15
C PHE A 61 -1.71 13.21 -0.99
N TYR A 62 -2.45 12.54 -1.86
CA TYR A 62 -3.46 13.12 -2.74
C TYR A 62 -4.81 12.44 -2.54
N LYS A 63 -5.88 13.21 -2.55
CA LYS A 63 -7.26 12.73 -2.59
C LYS A 63 -7.94 13.29 -3.82
N TYR A 64 -8.43 12.43 -4.70
CA TYR A 64 -8.97 12.83 -6.03
C TYR A 64 -8.00 13.69 -6.85
N GLY A 65 -6.70 13.39 -6.78
CA GLY A 65 -5.65 14.17 -7.45
C GLY A 65 -5.29 15.50 -6.80
N ILE A 66 -5.93 15.88 -5.69
CA ILE A 66 -5.69 17.13 -4.97
C ILE A 66 -4.77 16.84 -3.76
N PRO A 67 -3.66 17.56 -3.59
CA PRO A 67 -2.81 17.42 -2.42
C PRO A 67 -3.59 17.77 -1.14
N ARG A 68 -3.37 17.03 -0.07
CA ARG A 68 -4.05 17.23 1.21
C ARG A 68 -3.06 17.50 2.32
N ASP A 69 -3.31 18.58 3.04
CA ASP A 69 -2.57 18.93 4.24
C ASP A 69 -3.19 18.25 5.45
N GLY A 70 -2.38 18.01 6.46
CA GLY A 70 -2.85 17.44 7.70
C GLY A 70 -1.76 16.70 8.46
N GLU A 71 -2.14 16.11 9.60
CA GLU A 71 -1.23 15.38 10.46
C GLU A 71 -1.23 13.90 10.11
N VAL A 72 -0.05 13.37 9.80
CA VAL A 72 0.20 11.96 9.52
C VAL A 72 0.93 11.35 10.70
N LYS A 73 0.40 10.27 11.25
CA LYS A 73 1.08 9.44 12.25
C LYS A 73 2.04 8.49 11.55
N TYR A 74 3.19 8.24 12.17
CA TYR A 74 4.16 7.30 11.66
C TYR A 74 4.70 6.37 12.73
N GLU A 75 5.09 5.20 12.28
CA GLU A 75 5.87 4.23 13.02
C GLU A 75 7.07 3.82 12.16
N ILE A 76 8.26 3.79 12.78
CA ILE A 76 9.50 3.35 12.15
C ILE A 76 10.09 2.24 13.00
N GLY A 77 10.61 1.21 12.35
CA GLY A 77 11.26 0.10 13.04
C GLY A 77 12.00 -0.80 12.07
N ASP A 78 12.71 -1.77 12.59
CA ASP A 78 13.33 -2.81 11.79
C ASP A 78 12.26 -3.75 11.24
N ASP A 79 12.52 -4.32 10.07
CA ASP A 79 11.59 -5.21 9.37
C ASP A 79 11.09 -6.33 10.30
N MET A 80 9.78 -6.57 10.27
CA MET A 80 9.06 -7.57 11.08
C MET A 80 9.16 -7.38 12.61
N LEU A 81 9.79 -6.30 13.08
CA LEU A 81 9.92 -6.02 14.52
C LEU A 81 8.97 -4.89 14.95
N LYS A 82 8.86 -4.73 16.27
CA LYS A 82 8.13 -3.60 16.86
C LYS A 82 8.84 -2.29 16.51
N ALA A 83 8.02 -1.26 16.24
CA ALA A 83 8.56 0.07 15.99
C ALA A 83 9.42 0.57 17.14
N ASP A 84 10.60 1.09 16.82
CA ASP A 84 11.52 1.73 17.75
C ASP A 84 11.32 3.24 17.84
N LYS A 85 10.62 3.82 16.88
CA LYS A 85 10.27 5.24 16.81
C LYS A 85 8.84 5.42 16.31
N GLN A 86 8.10 6.31 16.95
CA GLN A 86 6.75 6.68 16.54
C GLN A 86 6.52 8.18 16.79
N GLY A 87 5.58 8.77 16.05
CA GLY A 87 5.24 10.17 16.18
C GLY A 87 4.29 10.64 15.10
N SER A 88 4.30 11.94 14.84
CA SER A 88 3.54 12.54 13.76
C SER A 88 4.33 13.64 13.07
N PHE A 89 3.91 13.98 11.84
CA PHE A 89 4.38 15.12 11.09
C PHE A 89 3.22 15.72 10.30
N LYS A 90 3.39 16.97 9.87
CA LYS A 90 2.37 17.67 9.08
C LYS A 90 2.75 17.69 7.62
N LEU A 91 1.80 17.31 6.76
CA LEU A 91 1.88 17.58 5.32
C LEU A 91 1.62 19.06 5.07
N LYS A 92 2.44 19.69 4.25
CA LYS A 92 2.27 21.05 3.74
C LYS A 92 2.23 20.99 2.22
N ASN A 93 1.19 21.52 1.61
CA ASN A 93 0.91 21.31 0.19
C ASN A 93 0.93 19.81 -0.19
N GLY A 94 0.39 18.98 0.70
CA GLY A 94 0.33 17.54 0.55
C GLY A 94 1.67 16.80 0.71
N ARG A 95 2.76 17.44 1.19
CA ARG A 95 4.12 16.86 1.22
C ARG A 95 4.82 17.03 2.55
N ALA A 96 5.72 16.09 2.86
CA ALA A 96 6.69 16.21 3.96
C ALA A 96 7.91 15.33 3.70
N ILE A 97 9.05 15.65 4.31
CA ILE A 97 10.23 14.79 4.32
C ILE A 97 10.29 14.09 5.68
N VAL A 98 10.39 12.77 5.64
CA VAL A 98 10.48 11.90 6.81
C VAL A 98 11.87 11.28 6.88
N ASN A 99 12.53 11.40 8.03
CA ASN A 99 13.78 10.72 8.30
C ASN A 99 13.48 9.36 8.93
N ILE A 100 13.72 8.29 8.17
CA ILE A 100 13.54 6.89 8.59
C ILE A 100 14.65 6.46 9.55
N GLY A 101 15.77 7.16 9.55
CA GLY A 101 16.92 6.84 10.39
C GLY A 101 17.95 6.00 9.66
N THR A 102 18.68 5.21 10.44
CA THR A 102 19.80 4.39 9.96
C THR A 102 19.78 3.00 10.59
N ARG A 103 20.58 2.07 10.06
CA ARG A 103 20.90 0.79 10.67
C ARG A 103 22.39 0.63 10.84
N LYS A 104 22.80 -0.04 11.92
CA LYS A 104 24.19 -0.43 12.19
C LYS A 104 24.55 -1.78 11.55
N THR A 105 23.56 -2.59 11.25
CA THR A 105 23.69 -3.93 10.66
C THR A 105 22.92 -4.02 9.35
N PRO A 106 23.34 -4.87 8.38
CA PRO A 106 22.61 -5.12 7.16
C PRO A 106 21.15 -5.53 7.42
N GLY A 107 20.21 -5.11 6.57
CA GLY A 107 18.80 -5.44 6.70
C GLY A 107 17.88 -4.31 6.26
N PHE A 108 16.62 -4.36 6.68
CA PHE A 108 15.58 -3.42 6.23
C PHE A 108 15.00 -2.63 7.41
N ARG A 109 14.53 -1.42 7.12
CA ARG A 109 13.69 -0.62 8.02
C ARG A 109 12.36 -0.30 7.36
N ASP A 110 11.32 -0.37 8.17
CA ASP A 110 9.95 -0.06 7.78
C ASP A 110 9.59 1.37 8.18
N LEU A 111 8.85 2.05 7.30
CA LEU A 111 8.06 3.23 7.63
C LEU A 111 6.59 2.90 7.38
N ARG A 112 5.78 2.95 8.43
CA ARG A 112 4.33 2.81 8.38
C ARG A 112 3.69 4.16 8.62
N LEU A 113 2.76 4.53 7.77
CA LEU A 113 2.05 5.80 7.80
C LEU A 113 0.56 5.57 8.02
N SER A 114 -0.06 6.46 8.80
CA SER A 114 -1.49 6.47 9.03
C SER A 114 -1.99 7.91 9.01
N TYR A 115 -2.90 8.21 8.09
CA TYR A 115 -3.49 9.52 7.91
C TYR A 115 -5.01 9.44 8.05
N GLN A 116 -5.58 10.29 8.90
CA GLN A 116 -7.02 10.40 9.06
C GLN A 116 -7.53 11.62 8.31
N LEU A 117 -8.46 11.38 7.37
CA LEU A 117 -9.12 12.41 6.58
C LEU A 117 -10.57 12.03 6.35
N ASP A 118 -11.50 12.97 6.61
CA ASP A 118 -12.95 12.80 6.37
C ASP A 118 -13.51 11.53 7.03
N GLY A 119 -13.09 11.22 8.25
CA GLY A 119 -13.53 10.05 9.03
C GLY A 119 -12.97 8.71 8.55
N LYS A 120 -12.08 8.70 7.54
CA LYS A 120 -11.39 7.50 7.03
C LYS A 120 -9.93 7.50 7.40
N THR A 121 -9.36 6.30 7.58
CA THR A 121 -7.94 6.10 7.82
C THR A 121 -7.28 5.56 6.55
N TYR A 122 -6.25 6.25 6.09
CA TYR A 122 -5.43 5.88 4.93
C TYR A 122 -4.07 5.42 5.43
N GLN A 123 -3.72 4.19 5.12
CA GLN A 123 -2.46 3.58 5.53
C GLN A 123 -1.50 3.45 4.35
N HIS A 124 -0.21 3.53 4.64
CA HIS A 124 0.85 3.27 3.68
C HIS A 124 2.05 2.66 4.37
N HIS A 125 2.78 1.82 3.66
CA HIS A 125 3.93 1.11 4.18
C HIS A 125 5.02 1.03 3.12
N ILE A 126 6.24 1.39 3.51
CA ILE A 126 7.44 1.29 2.67
C ILE A 126 8.59 0.70 3.46
N LYS A 127 9.57 0.17 2.74
CA LYS A 127 10.83 -0.35 3.28
C LYS A 127 12.01 0.28 2.60
N VAL A 128 13.08 0.49 3.36
CA VAL A 128 14.39 0.87 2.85
C VAL A 128 15.42 -0.18 3.26
N GLY A 129 16.36 -0.49 2.37
CA GLY A 129 17.38 -1.49 2.58
C GLY A 129 18.72 -0.87 2.99
N PHE A 130 19.43 -1.51 3.91
CA PHE A 130 20.76 -1.10 4.37
C PHE A 130 21.77 -2.21 4.12
N SER A 131 22.75 -1.97 3.24
CA SER A 131 23.80 -2.93 2.86
C SER A 131 23.23 -4.34 2.63
N VAL A 132 22.16 -4.43 1.85
CA VAL A 132 21.39 -5.67 1.66
C VAL A 132 22.23 -6.79 1.03
N ASP A 133 23.26 -6.42 0.27
CA ASP A 133 24.27 -7.32 -0.29
C ASP A 133 25.09 -8.06 0.76
N LYS A 134 25.09 -7.57 2.01
CA LYS A 134 25.83 -8.14 3.15
C LYS A 134 24.95 -8.89 4.15
N ILE A 135 23.68 -9.08 3.82
CA ILE A 135 22.79 -9.89 4.67
C ILE A 135 23.26 -11.34 4.63
N GLN A 136 23.53 -11.89 5.81
CA GLN A 136 23.90 -13.29 5.97
C GLN A 136 22.67 -14.14 6.29
N PRO A 137 22.60 -15.38 5.83
CA PRO A 137 21.58 -16.32 6.25
C PRO A 137 21.56 -16.46 7.79
N TYR A 138 20.38 -16.43 8.38
CA TYR A 138 20.20 -16.63 9.82
C TYR A 138 20.45 -18.07 10.23
N THR A 139 20.12 -19.01 9.36
CA THR A 139 20.30 -20.44 9.57
C THR A 139 21.25 -21.02 8.54
N GLN A 140 22.07 -21.97 8.93
CA GLN A 140 22.83 -22.78 8.00
C GLN A 140 21.93 -23.89 7.44
N GLU A 141 22.13 -24.24 6.20
CA GLU A 141 21.47 -25.40 5.60
C GLU A 141 21.87 -26.68 6.37
N PRO A 142 20.93 -27.62 6.59
CA PRO A 142 21.26 -28.94 7.13
C PRO A 142 22.36 -29.61 6.29
N LYS A 143 23.25 -30.34 6.93
CA LYS A 143 24.40 -30.99 6.24
C LYS A 143 23.97 -31.96 5.16
N ASP A 144 22.78 -32.50 5.25
CA ASP A 144 22.20 -33.46 4.31
C ASP A 144 21.25 -32.84 3.28
N PHE A 145 21.12 -31.49 3.26
CA PHE A 145 20.16 -30.77 2.41
C PHE A 145 20.28 -31.17 0.94
N ASP A 146 21.48 -31.07 0.38
CA ASP A 146 21.71 -31.38 -1.04
C ASP A 146 21.50 -32.86 -1.33
N SER A 147 21.97 -33.76 -0.47
CA SER A 147 21.82 -35.20 -0.65
C SER A 147 20.35 -35.64 -0.53
N PHE A 148 19.60 -35.05 0.38
CA PHE A 148 18.15 -35.28 0.53
C PHE A 148 17.39 -34.88 -0.73
N TRP A 149 17.64 -33.68 -1.23
CA TRP A 149 16.95 -33.22 -2.44
C TRP A 149 17.38 -33.94 -3.69
N GLN A 150 18.66 -34.36 -3.81
CA GLN A 150 19.12 -35.15 -4.93
C GLN A 150 18.41 -36.51 -4.95
N LYS A 151 18.31 -37.18 -3.80
CA LYS A 151 17.58 -38.44 -3.68
C LYS A 151 16.11 -38.27 -4.06
N ALA A 152 15.43 -37.26 -3.56
CA ALA A 152 14.02 -36.97 -3.88
C ALA A 152 13.83 -36.72 -5.40
N LYS A 153 14.73 -35.98 -6.04
CA LYS A 153 14.71 -35.77 -7.49
C LYS A 153 14.92 -37.06 -8.29
N ASP A 154 15.80 -37.94 -7.83
CA ASP A 154 16.05 -39.21 -8.48
C ASP A 154 14.87 -40.21 -8.33
N GLU A 155 14.24 -40.22 -7.18
CA GLU A 155 13.00 -40.94 -6.95
C GLU A 155 11.86 -40.45 -7.87
N LEU A 156 11.72 -39.13 -8.02
CA LEU A 156 10.71 -38.50 -8.87
C LEU A 156 10.87 -38.87 -10.36
N LYS A 157 12.09 -39.06 -10.85
CA LYS A 157 12.35 -39.48 -12.25
C LYS A 157 11.70 -40.84 -12.58
N ASN A 158 11.49 -41.67 -11.57
CA ASN A 158 10.86 -43.01 -11.73
C ASN A 158 9.33 -42.99 -11.68
N VAL A 159 8.75 -41.79 -11.41
CA VAL A 159 7.29 -41.65 -11.37
C VAL A 159 6.78 -41.27 -12.76
N PRO A 160 5.99 -42.09 -13.45
CA PRO A 160 5.44 -41.74 -14.74
C PRO A 160 4.47 -40.55 -14.60
N LEU A 161 4.66 -39.54 -15.45
CA LEU A 161 3.68 -38.46 -15.58
C LEU A 161 2.44 -38.99 -16.30
N SER A 162 1.34 -39.19 -15.57
CA SER A 162 0.04 -39.46 -16.17
C SER A 162 -0.69 -38.14 -16.41
N TYR A 163 -0.96 -37.83 -17.67
CA TYR A 163 -1.82 -36.74 -18.09
C TYR A 163 -3.26 -37.21 -18.25
#